data_e9bcb3b8314750b092f17e0befe3d584
#
_entry.id   e9bcb3b8314750b092f17e0befe3d584
#
_cell.length_a   1.000
_cell.length_b   1.000
_cell.length_c   1.000
_cell.angle_alpha   90.00
_cell.angle_beta   90.00
_cell.angle_gamma   90.00
#
_symmetry.space_group_name_H-M   'P 1'
#
loop_
_entity.id
_entity.type
_entity.pdbx_description
1 polymer ?
#
loop_
_entity_poly.entity_id
_entity_poly.type
_entity_poly.pdbx_seq_one_letter_code
_entity_poly.pdbx_strand_id
1 'polypeptide(L)'
;MAIAVWVGSTSSDWNTAGNWSTNAVPGATDTAVFNAGAHNVVAASAITNIATLKVLEGFEGKLGSAATPLAFDATNVFIKTTSAEVNLDGTFTDFNAASIKQGGDAVFLGTSTAITNLNMFGLAGTITVAGGTITTARIQASHGLTFTTTGVGITTFQQDSGIANFGGSATATTATLTGGDFRLTGAANVTTLDLFGLSVANCNGSGTVTTANVFDRESVLSTAQNAGGTGTTFTNVNLHEGTVDEQNGAGTTVFTNAIAVKGTGLIKVDVGRTVAVN
;
A
#
# COMPACT_ATOMS: atom_id res chain seq x y z
N MET A 1 -15.93 18.61 20.85
CA MET A 1 -15.21 17.35 20.61
C MET A 1 -15.79 16.29 21.54
N ALA A 2 -16.58 15.38 21.03
CA ALA A 2 -17.13 14.26 21.76
C ALA A 2 -16.42 12.97 21.37
N ILE A 3 -16.46 11.97 22.23
CA ILE A 3 -16.06 10.60 21.93
C ILE A 3 -17.34 9.78 21.80
N ALA A 4 -17.72 9.41 20.60
CA ALA A 4 -18.88 8.61 20.31
C ALA A 4 -18.43 7.16 20.08
N VAL A 5 -18.83 6.26 20.98
CA VAL A 5 -18.53 4.84 20.88
C VAL A 5 -19.70 4.15 20.19
N TRP A 6 -19.39 3.32 19.21
CA TRP A 6 -20.39 2.48 18.55
C TRP A 6 -20.93 1.42 19.50
N VAL A 7 -22.23 1.42 19.70
CA VAL A 7 -22.93 0.42 20.52
C VAL A 7 -23.81 -0.51 19.66
N GLY A 8 -24.19 -0.07 18.46
CA GLY A 8 -24.92 -0.90 17.49
C GLY A 8 -26.25 -1.46 17.98
N SER A 9 -26.90 -0.78 18.93
CA SER A 9 -28.07 -1.30 19.64
C SER A 9 -29.36 -1.20 18.85
N THR A 10 -29.42 -0.32 17.85
CA THR A 10 -30.66 -0.01 17.11
C THR A 10 -30.64 -0.58 15.69
N SER A 11 -29.52 -0.47 14.98
CA SER A 11 -29.37 -0.92 13.59
C SER A 11 -27.90 -1.06 13.21
N SER A 12 -27.62 -1.40 11.95
CA SER A 12 -26.26 -1.36 11.39
C SER A 12 -25.92 -0.01 10.74
N ASP A 13 -26.84 0.96 10.71
CA ASP A 13 -26.62 2.21 10.01
C ASP A 13 -25.82 3.22 10.86
N TRP A 14 -24.71 3.71 10.32
CA TRP A 14 -23.87 4.76 10.91
C TRP A 14 -24.68 5.99 11.33
N ASN A 15 -25.65 6.41 10.50
CA ASN A 15 -26.43 7.63 10.69
C ASN A 15 -27.56 7.51 11.71
N THR A 16 -27.70 6.37 12.38
CA THR A 16 -28.68 6.18 13.46
C THR A 16 -28.10 6.61 14.80
N ALA A 17 -28.61 7.70 15.37
CA ALA A 17 -28.13 8.27 16.64
C ALA A 17 -28.11 7.27 17.80
N GLY A 18 -29.11 6.39 17.91
CA GLY A 18 -29.18 5.33 18.93
C GLY A 18 -28.10 4.24 18.83
N ASN A 19 -27.30 4.21 17.73
CA ASN A 19 -26.16 3.32 17.61
C ASN A 19 -24.88 3.89 18.26
N TRP A 20 -24.93 5.11 18.76
CA TRP A 20 -23.79 5.78 19.37
C TRP A 20 -24.02 6.03 20.87
N SER A 21 -22.99 5.87 21.67
CA SER A 21 -23.05 6.08 23.13
C SER A 21 -23.48 7.47 23.55
N THR A 22 -23.33 8.44 22.67
CA THR A 22 -23.74 9.85 22.86
C THR A 22 -25.19 10.10 22.49
N ASN A 23 -25.92 9.12 21.95
CA ASN A 23 -27.23 9.29 21.28
C ASN A 23 -27.22 10.38 20.19
N ALA A 24 -26.07 10.59 19.57
CA ALA A 24 -25.87 11.51 18.45
C ALA A 24 -24.83 10.91 17.49
N VAL A 25 -25.05 11.07 16.19
CA VAL A 25 -24.08 10.70 15.15
C VAL A 25 -22.83 11.58 15.29
N PRO A 26 -21.61 11.01 15.23
CA PRO A 26 -20.38 11.80 15.31
C PRO A 26 -20.32 12.87 14.22
N GLY A 27 -19.91 14.08 14.57
CA GLY A 27 -19.74 15.22 13.69
C GLY A 27 -18.27 15.61 13.48
N ALA A 28 -18.03 16.70 12.75
CA ALA A 28 -16.72 17.12 12.23
C ALA A 28 -15.60 17.30 13.28
N THR A 29 -15.94 17.51 14.55
CA THR A 29 -14.95 17.64 15.62
C THR A 29 -14.84 16.41 16.52
N ASP A 30 -15.60 15.35 16.22
CA ASP A 30 -15.76 14.22 17.12
C ASP A 30 -14.86 13.05 16.75
N THR A 31 -14.68 12.16 17.74
CA THR A 31 -14.01 10.88 17.57
C THR A 31 -15.04 9.76 17.54
N ALA A 32 -15.10 9.02 16.44
CA ALA A 32 -15.85 7.77 16.33
C ALA A 32 -14.99 6.60 16.77
N VAL A 33 -15.48 5.76 17.66
CA VAL A 33 -14.74 4.63 18.23
C VAL A 33 -15.52 3.33 18.07
N PHE A 34 -14.89 2.35 17.48
CA PHE A 34 -15.34 0.96 17.39
C PHE A 34 -14.39 0.10 18.23
N ASN A 35 -14.83 -0.38 19.36
CA ASN A 35 -13.99 -1.12 20.32
C ASN A 35 -14.63 -2.42 20.85
N ALA A 36 -15.84 -2.73 20.43
CA ALA A 36 -16.53 -3.96 20.83
C ALA A 36 -17.63 -4.32 19.82
N GLY A 37 -18.01 -5.60 19.81
CA GLY A 37 -19.14 -6.12 19.03
C GLY A 37 -18.76 -6.57 17.62
N ALA A 38 -19.67 -7.32 17.01
CA ALA A 38 -19.49 -7.96 15.71
C ALA A 38 -20.49 -7.45 14.64
N HIS A 39 -21.07 -6.27 14.85
CA HIS A 39 -22.06 -5.72 13.93
C HIS A 39 -21.38 -5.12 12.69
N ASN A 40 -21.91 -5.45 11.53
CA ASN A 40 -21.52 -4.78 10.30
C ASN A 40 -22.11 -3.37 10.29
N VAL A 41 -21.30 -2.40 9.88
CA VAL A 41 -21.67 -0.99 9.82
C VAL A 41 -21.77 -0.57 8.36
N VAL A 42 -22.91 -0.01 8.00
CA VAL A 42 -23.19 0.56 6.67
C VAL A 42 -23.61 2.01 6.85
N ALA A 43 -23.70 2.75 5.76
CA ALA A 43 -24.28 4.09 5.76
C ALA A 43 -25.42 4.12 4.74
N ALA A 44 -26.63 4.40 5.20
CA ALA A 44 -27.80 4.58 4.34
C ALA A 44 -27.80 5.94 3.62
N SER A 45 -27.00 6.88 4.11
CA SER A 45 -26.81 8.22 3.53
C SER A 45 -25.36 8.68 3.78
N ALA A 46 -24.99 9.83 3.21
CA ALA A 46 -23.66 10.40 3.39
C ALA A 46 -23.29 10.56 4.86
N ILE A 47 -22.09 10.12 5.22
CA ILE A 47 -21.54 10.31 6.55
C ILE A 47 -20.98 11.73 6.66
N THR A 48 -21.27 12.41 7.76
CA THR A 48 -20.62 13.68 8.07
C THR A 48 -19.14 13.42 8.38
N ASN A 49 -18.25 14.28 7.88
CA ASN A 49 -16.83 14.23 8.20
C ASN A 49 -16.61 14.25 9.70
N ILE A 50 -15.57 13.55 10.16
CA ILE A 50 -15.23 13.43 11.58
C ILE A 50 -13.78 13.85 11.81
N ALA A 51 -13.41 14.17 13.04
CA ALA A 51 -12.01 14.46 13.35
C ALA A 51 -11.16 13.18 13.37
N THR A 52 -11.69 12.13 14.01
CA THR A 52 -10.92 10.90 14.20
C THR A 52 -11.81 9.65 14.12
N LEU A 53 -11.35 8.65 13.37
CA LEU A 53 -11.85 7.29 13.43
C LEU A 53 -10.89 6.39 14.20
N LYS A 54 -11.39 5.60 15.15
CA LYS A 54 -10.63 4.56 15.83
C LYS A 54 -11.35 3.21 15.72
N VAL A 55 -10.67 2.22 15.16
CA VAL A 55 -11.12 0.82 15.13
C VAL A 55 -10.15 0.02 15.97
N LEU A 56 -10.60 -0.47 17.11
CA LEU A 56 -9.76 -1.04 18.15
C LEU A 56 -10.00 -2.54 18.33
N GLU A 57 -9.12 -3.19 19.07
CA GLU A 57 -9.27 -4.58 19.49
C GLU A 57 -10.61 -4.77 20.21
N GLY A 58 -11.28 -5.91 19.92
CA GLY A 58 -12.62 -6.21 20.43
C GLY A 58 -13.77 -5.85 19.48
N PHE A 59 -13.53 -5.04 18.43
CA PHE A 59 -14.47 -4.90 17.33
C PHE A 59 -14.19 -5.98 16.28
N GLU A 60 -15.19 -6.83 16.03
CA GLU A 60 -15.10 -8.00 15.13
C GLU A 60 -15.98 -7.85 13.88
N GLY A 61 -16.63 -6.72 13.73
CA GLY A 61 -17.55 -6.43 12.62
C GLY A 61 -16.84 -5.97 11.37
N LYS A 62 -17.66 -5.46 10.43
CA LYS A 62 -17.18 -4.84 9.19
C LYS A 62 -17.59 -3.38 9.13
N LEU A 63 -16.70 -2.50 8.75
CA LEU A 63 -17.00 -1.13 8.37
C LEU A 63 -17.12 -1.07 6.85
N GLY A 64 -18.31 -0.85 6.32
CA GLY A 64 -18.58 -0.88 4.89
C GLY A 64 -18.27 -2.23 4.23
N SER A 65 -18.16 -2.21 2.91
CA SER A 65 -17.67 -3.33 2.10
C SER A 65 -16.80 -2.79 0.96
N ALA A 66 -16.03 -3.63 0.29
CA ALA A 66 -15.25 -3.21 -0.88
C ALA A 66 -16.11 -2.63 -2.01
N ALA A 67 -17.36 -3.13 -2.16
CA ALA A 67 -18.32 -2.61 -3.14
C ALA A 67 -19.00 -1.30 -2.69
N THR A 68 -19.15 -1.11 -1.38
CA THR A 68 -19.78 0.06 -0.76
C THR A 68 -18.98 0.48 0.47
N PRO A 69 -17.79 1.07 0.29
CA PRO A 69 -16.99 1.55 1.42
C PRO A 69 -17.71 2.68 2.13
N LEU A 70 -17.42 2.88 3.42
CA LEU A 70 -17.91 4.03 4.14
C LEU A 70 -17.17 5.28 3.64
N ALA A 71 -17.92 6.23 3.10
CA ALA A 71 -17.37 7.44 2.48
C ALA A 71 -17.50 8.64 3.43
N PHE A 72 -16.35 9.15 3.90
CA PHE A 72 -16.23 10.35 4.73
C PHE A 72 -14.79 10.83 4.81
N ASP A 73 -14.59 12.07 5.21
CA ASP A 73 -13.26 12.60 5.47
C ASP A 73 -12.94 12.57 6.98
N ALA A 74 -11.68 12.33 7.31
CA ALA A 74 -11.19 12.39 8.68
C ALA A 74 -9.74 12.91 8.73
N THR A 75 -9.43 13.71 9.77
CA THR A 75 -8.04 14.10 10.01
C THR A 75 -7.20 12.88 10.40
N ASN A 76 -7.72 12.05 11.30
CA ASN A 76 -6.98 10.87 11.77
C ASN A 76 -7.80 9.60 11.62
N VAL A 77 -7.19 8.56 11.09
CA VAL A 77 -7.70 7.19 11.12
C VAL A 77 -6.69 6.31 11.86
N PHE A 78 -7.16 5.55 12.84
CA PHE A 78 -6.33 4.63 13.58
C PHE A 78 -7.00 3.26 13.62
N ILE A 79 -6.35 2.27 13.02
CA ILE A 79 -6.81 0.88 12.99
C ILE A 79 -5.86 0.03 13.81
N LYS A 80 -6.38 -0.57 14.87
CA LYS A 80 -5.70 -1.54 15.71
C LYS A 80 -6.67 -2.66 16.05
N THR A 81 -6.89 -3.56 15.11
CA THR A 81 -7.75 -4.73 15.28
C THR A 81 -7.24 -5.89 14.44
N THR A 82 -7.34 -7.09 14.99
CA THR A 82 -6.99 -8.33 14.27
C THR A 82 -8.22 -9.10 13.80
N SER A 83 -9.42 -8.57 14.01
CA SER A 83 -10.69 -9.26 13.76
C SER A 83 -11.60 -8.54 12.77
N ALA A 84 -11.53 -7.21 12.68
CA ALA A 84 -12.42 -6.42 11.84
C ALA A 84 -11.92 -6.26 10.39
N GLU A 85 -12.87 -6.11 9.47
CA GLU A 85 -12.64 -5.63 8.12
C GLU A 85 -13.03 -4.15 8.03
N VAL A 86 -12.16 -3.34 7.42
CA VAL A 86 -12.35 -1.88 7.35
C VAL A 86 -12.30 -1.43 5.90
N ASN A 87 -13.44 -0.96 5.38
CA ASN A 87 -13.58 -0.52 4.00
C ASN A 87 -14.00 0.95 4.00
N LEU A 88 -13.11 1.83 3.59
CA LEU A 88 -13.26 3.29 3.64
C LEU A 88 -12.99 3.92 2.27
N ASP A 89 -13.62 5.08 2.02
CA ASP A 89 -13.29 5.98 0.93
C ASP A 89 -13.37 7.43 1.43
N GLY A 90 -12.49 8.32 0.96
CA GLY A 90 -12.49 9.72 1.38
C GLY A 90 -11.10 10.31 1.54
N THR A 91 -11.04 11.47 2.20
CA THR A 91 -9.80 12.21 2.44
C THR A 91 -9.33 12.01 3.87
N PHE A 92 -8.07 11.54 4.03
CA PHE A 92 -7.47 11.29 5.33
C PHE A 92 -6.11 11.99 5.43
N THR A 93 -5.89 12.75 6.51
CA THR A 93 -4.56 13.35 6.72
C THR A 93 -3.58 12.30 7.22
N ASP A 94 -3.90 11.64 8.33
CA ASP A 94 -3.07 10.59 8.92
C ASP A 94 -3.86 9.29 9.02
N PHE A 95 -3.44 8.28 8.27
CA PHE A 95 -4.01 6.95 8.31
C PHE A 95 -2.99 5.97 8.88
N ASN A 96 -3.27 5.44 10.07
CA ASN A 96 -2.37 4.58 10.80
C ASN A 96 -2.99 3.19 11.00
N ALA A 97 -2.42 2.17 10.37
CA ALA A 97 -2.76 0.77 10.55
C ALA A 97 -1.70 0.08 11.41
N ALA A 98 -1.92 0.03 12.73
CA ALA A 98 -0.97 -0.52 13.69
C ALA A 98 -1.10 -2.05 13.87
N SER A 99 -2.30 -2.59 13.69
CA SER A 99 -2.56 -4.03 13.59
C SER A 99 -3.79 -4.22 12.72
N ILE A 100 -3.78 -5.24 11.88
CA ILE A 100 -4.89 -5.54 10.99
C ILE A 100 -5.16 -7.04 10.96
N LYS A 101 -6.36 -7.42 10.52
CA LYS A 101 -6.81 -8.80 10.42
C LYS A 101 -5.84 -9.62 9.58
N GLN A 102 -5.47 -10.78 10.08
CA GLN A 102 -4.66 -11.74 9.33
C GLN A 102 -5.55 -12.48 8.31
N GLY A 103 -5.10 -12.52 7.06
CA GLY A 103 -5.79 -13.19 5.97
C GLY A 103 -6.91 -12.34 5.34
N GLY A 104 -7.02 -12.35 4.03
CA GLY A 104 -7.97 -11.56 3.26
C GLY A 104 -7.66 -10.05 3.24
N ASP A 105 -8.56 -9.28 2.62
CA ASP A 105 -8.49 -7.82 2.60
C ASP A 105 -8.95 -7.27 3.96
N ALA A 106 -8.00 -6.99 4.84
CA ALA A 106 -8.30 -6.46 6.17
C ALA A 106 -8.67 -4.98 6.15
N VAL A 107 -8.01 -4.22 5.28
CA VAL A 107 -8.30 -2.81 5.02
C VAL A 107 -8.41 -2.61 3.52
N PHE A 108 -9.54 -2.09 3.08
CA PHE A 108 -9.79 -1.68 1.70
C PHE A 108 -10.04 -0.18 1.65
N LEU A 109 -9.32 0.51 0.79
CA LEU A 109 -9.48 1.94 0.53
C LEU A 109 -9.97 2.12 -0.90
N GLY A 110 -11.07 2.88 -1.03
CA GLY A 110 -11.80 3.04 -2.28
C GLY A 110 -11.06 3.85 -3.35
N THR A 111 -11.74 4.09 -4.46
CA THR A 111 -11.13 4.72 -5.66
C THR A 111 -11.01 6.24 -5.56
N SER A 112 -11.73 6.88 -4.65
CA SER A 112 -11.68 8.33 -4.42
C SER A 112 -10.79 8.72 -3.24
N THR A 113 -10.05 7.74 -2.68
CA THR A 113 -9.23 7.95 -1.50
C THR A 113 -8.11 8.97 -1.74
N ALA A 114 -7.96 9.93 -0.83
CA ALA A 114 -6.82 10.84 -0.79
C ALA A 114 -6.20 10.81 0.61
N ILE A 115 -4.91 10.44 0.70
CA ILE A 115 -4.21 10.31 1.99
C ILE A 115 -2.93 11.13 1.96
N THR A 116 -2.72 11.95 3.00
CA THR A 116 -1.44 12.63 3.17
C THR A 116 -0.39 11.66 3.71
N ASN A 117 -0.66 10.98 4.81
CA ASN A 117 0.27 10.02 5.42
C ASN A 117 -0.42 8.67 5.66
N LEU A 118 0.01 7.63 4.97
CA LEU A 118 -0.39 6.24 5.20
C LEU A 118 0.74 5.50 5.90
N ASN A 119 0.55 5.15 7.15
CA ASN A 119 1.52 4.42 7.95
C ASN A 119 1.01 3.02 8.28
N MET A 120 1.79 2.02 7.94
CA MET A 120 1.45 0.62 8.10
C MET A 120 2.47 -0.08 9.00
N PHE A 121 2.04 -0.47 10.21
CA PHE A 121 2.90 -1.09 11.22
C PHE A 121 2.48 -2.52 11.57
N GLY A 122 1.49 -3.07 10.89
CA GLY A 122 0.86 -4.34 11.22
C GLY A 122 1.77 -5.56 11.10
N LEU A 123 1.42 -6.61 11.82
CA LEU A 123 2.17 -7.88 11.82
C LEU A 123 1.83 -8.78 10.64
N ALA A 124 0.61 -8.70 10.12
CA ALA A 124 0.12 -9.53 9.01
C ALA A 124 -1.17 -8.94 8.42
N GLY A 125 -1.56 -9.39 7.24
CA GLY A 125 -2.79 -8.99 6.58
C GLY A 125 -2.56 -8.16 5.32
N THR A 126 -3.65 -7.76 4.66
CA THR A 126 -3.59 -7.02 3.40
C THR A 126 -4.26 -5.66 3.55
N ILE A 127 -3.57 -4.61 3.08
CA ILE A 127 -4.13 -3.29 2.85
C ILE A 127 -4.20 -3.10 1.34
N THR A 128 -5.41 -2.94 0.82
CA THR A 128 -5.67 -2.71 -0.60
C THR A 128 -6.13 -1.28 -0.81
N VAL A 129 -5.49 -0.56 -1.74
CA VAL A 129 -5.91 0.77 -2.17
C VAL A 129 -6.28 0.71 -3.65
N ALA A 130 -7.56 0.88 -3.95
CA ALA A 130 -8.10 0.69 -5.30
C ALA A 130 -7.81 1.85 -6.26
N GLY A 131 -7.59 3.06 -5.73
CA GLY A 131 -7.32 4.24 -6.55
C GLY A 131 -7.08 5.49 -5.70
N GLY A 132 -6.98 6.64 -6.35
CA GLY A 132 -6.79 7.92 -5.68
C GLY A 132 -5.33 8.34 -5.55
N THR A 133 -5.01 9.08 -4.47
CA THR A 133 -3.68 9.66 -4.27
C THR A 133 -3.17 9.46 -2.84
N ILE A 134 -1.88 9.20 -2.70
CA ILE A 134 -1.19 9.15 -1.41
C ILE A 134 0.07 10.01 -1.49
N THR A 135 0.21 10.99 -0.60
CA THR A 135 1.44 11.79 -0.59
C THR A 135 2.61 10.97 -0.04
N THR A 136 2.44 10.37 1.13
CA THR A 136 3.47 9.51 1.73
C THR A 136 2.85 8.19 2.17
N ALA A 137 3.40 7.07 1.71
CA ALA A 137 3.06 5.74 2.19
C ALA A 137 4.29 5.07 2.79
N ARG A 138 4.17 4.52 3.98
CA ARG A 138 5.26 3.84 4.68
C ARG A 138 4.85 2.49 5.23
N ILE A 139 5.63 1.46 4.89
CA ILE A 139 5.51 0.12 5.46
C ILE A 139 6.67 -0.11 6.42
N GLN A 140 6.35 -0.24 7.70
CA GLN A 140 7.28 -0.63 8.77
C GLN A 140 6.79 -1.92 9.43
N ALA A 141 6.32 -2.86 8.63
CA ALA A 141 5.69 -4.06 9.14
C ALA A 141 6.73 -5.15 9.39
N SER A 142 6.54 -5.92 10.43
CA SER A 142 7.14 -7.23 10.52
C SER A 142 6.51 -8.18 9.49
N HIS A 143 7.12 -9.32 9.26
CA HIS A 143 6.78 -10.30 8.24
C HIS A 143 5.27 -10.53 8.07
N GLY A 144 4.76 -10.42 6.83
CA GLY A 144 3.40 -10.84 6.47
C GLY A 144 2.40 -9.72 6.15
N LEU A 145 2.75 -8.43 6.31
CA LEU A 145 1.90 -7.36 5.78
C LEU A 145 2.08 -7.26 4.26
N THR A 146 0.96 -7.24 3.57
CA THR A 146 0.89 -6.99 2.13
C THR A 146 0.18 -5.67 1.88
N PHE A 147 0.85 -4.76 1.18
CA PHE A 147 0.25 -3.55 0.62
C PHE A 147 0.00 -3.77 -0.87
N THR A 148 -1.21 -3.56 -1.33
CA THR A 148 -1.58 -3.74 -2.74
C THR A 148 -2.22 -2.47 -3.28
N THR A 149 -1.79 -2.03 -4.45
CA THR A 149 -2.40 -0.90 -5.16
C THR A 149 -2.52 -1.18 -6.66
N THR A 150 -3.62 -0.73 -7.28
CA THR A 150 -3.90 -0.97 -8.70
C THR A 150 -4.04 0.29 -9.54
N GLY A 151 -4.29 1.44 -8.94
CA GLY A 151 -4.50 2.69 -9.67
C GLY A 151 -4.16 3.95 -8.87
N VAL A 152 -3.32 3.82 -7.86
CA VAL A 152 -2.96 4.91 -6.93
C VAL A 152 -1.75 5.68 -7.42
N GLY A 153 -1.81 7.01 -7.32
CA GLY A 153 -0.63 7.88 -7.42
C GLY A 153 0.00 8.08 -6.05
N ILE A 154 1.25 7.64 -5.86
CA ILE A 154 2.01 7.83 -4.62
C ILE A 154 3.18 8.77 -4.89
N THR A 155 3.30 9.85 -4.10
CA THR A 155 4.46 10.74 -4.25
C THR A 155 5.70 10.11 -3.62
N THR A 156 5.62 9.68 -2.37
CA THR A 156 6.74 9.05 -1.67
C THR A 156 6.30 7.72 -1.07
N PHE A 157 6.97 6.65 -1.46
CA PHE A 157 6.78 5.32 -0.91
C PHE A 157 8.05 4.87 -0.17
N GLN A 158 7.90 4.39 1.05
CA GLN A 158 9.00 3.87 1.87
C GLN A 158 8.65 2.47 2.36
N GLN A 159 9.57 1.52 2.20
CA GLN A 159 9.39 0.14 2.65
C GLN A 159 10.61 -0.32 3.44
N ASP A 160 10.39 -0.59 4.71
CA ASP A 160 11.42 -1.15 5.58
C ASP A 160 11.32 -2.68 5.67
N SER A 161 10.12 -3.24 5.36
CA SER A 161 9.85 -4.69 5.39
C SER A 161 8.48 -4.99 4.77
N GLY A 162 8.05 -6.27 4.78
CA GLY A 162 6.77 -6.67 4.23
C GLY A 162 6.74 -6.82 2.72
N ILE A 163 5.55 -6.86 2.14
CA ILE A 163 5.34 -7.02 0.70
C ILE A 163 4.55 -5.82 0.17
N ALA A 164 5.04 -5.19 -0.89
CA ALA A 164 4.31 -4.15 -1.61
C ALA A 164 4.05 -4.59 -3.05
N ASN A 165 2.78 -4.64 -3.45
CA ASN A 165 2.37 -4.95 -4.82
C ASN A 165 1.83 -3.69 -5.50
N PHE A 166 2.57 -3.17 -6.46
CA PHE A 166 2.16 -2.09 -7.35
C PHE A 166 1.67 -2.69 -8.66
N GLY A 167 0.37 -2.65 -8.89
CA GLY A 167 -0.26 -3.25 -10.06
C GLY A 167 -1.07 -2.24 -10.88
N GLY A 168 -1.66 -2.73 -11.96
CA GLY A 168 -2.51 -1.91 -12.83
C GLY A 168 -1.78 -0.69 -13.37
N SER A 169 -2.30 0.50 -13.10
CA SER A 169 -1.73 1.81 -13.50
C SER A 169 -1.16 2.59 -12.30
N ALA A 170 -0.83 1.93 -11.20
CA ALA A 170 -0.25 2.58 -10.03
C ALA A 170 1.06 3.32 -10.37
N THR A 171 1.28 4.44 -9.72
CA THR A 171 2.50 5.24 -9.93
C THR A 171 3.16 5.58 -8.60
N ALA A 172 4.49 5.61 -8.59
CA ALA A 172 5.26 6.21 -7.49
C ALA A 172 6.29 7.19 -8.05
N THR A 173 6.36 8.40 -7.46
CA THR A 173 7.42 9.33 -7.83
C THR A 173 8.76 8.88 -7.24
N THR A 174 8.78 8.56 -5.96
CA THR A 174 9.96 7.98 -5.31
C THR A 174 9.54 6.75 -4.51
N ALA A 175 10.23 5.64 -4.72
CA ALA A 175 10.13 4.43 -3.92
C ALA A 175 11.50 4.12 -3.31
N THR A 176 11.60 4.17 -1.98
CA THR A 176 12.80 3.85 -1.23
C THR A 176 12.59 2.58 -0.42
N LEU A 177 13.38 1.57 -0.68
CA LEU A 177 13.32 0.26 -0.05
C LEU A 177 14.56 0.06 0.80
N THR A 178 14.38 -0.22 2.09
CA THR A 178 15.46 -0.60 3.01
C THR A 178 15.35 -2.07 3.42
N GLY A 179 14.28 -2.73 2.97
CA GLY A 179 14.03 -4.16 3.14
C GLY A 179 12.69 -4.55 2.55
N GLY A 180 12.40 -5.86 2.56
CA GLY A 180 11.15 -6.41 2.07
C GLY A 180 11.13 -6.73 0.57
N ASP A 181 9.94 -7.12 0.10
CA ASP A 181 9.69 -7.54 -1.29
C ASP A 181 8.75 -6.51 -1.97
N PHE A 182 9.29 -5.77 -2.92
CA PHE A 182 8.54 -4.82 -3.74
C PHE A 182 8.25 -5.45 -5.10
N ARG A 183 7.02 -5.43 -5.53
CA ARG A 183 6.58 -6.04 -6.78
C ARG A 183 5.90 -5.01 -7.67
N LEU A 184 6.48 -4.81 -8.84
CA LEU A 184 5.93 -3.97 -9.90
C LEU A 184 5.28 -4.86 -10.95
N THR A 185 3.96 -4.77 -11.11
CA THR A 185 3.17 -5.60 -12.02
C THR A 185 2.24 -4.75 -12.89
N GLY A 186 1.70 -5.31 -13.96
CA GLY A 186 0.84 -4.57 -14.87
C GLY A 186 1.58 -3.38 -15.52
N ALA A 187 0.91 -2.25 -15.67
CA ALA A 187 1.45 -1.02 -16.27
C ALA A 187 1.90 0.01 -15.19
N ALA A 188 2.20 -0.46 -13.99
CA ALA A 188 2.61 0.42 -12.91
C ALA A 188 3.99 1.06 -13.17
N ASN A 189 4.17 2.32 -12.76
CA ASN A 189 5.37 3.10 -13.06
C ASN A 189 6.03 3.63 -11.79
N VAL A 190 7.36 3.73 -11.81
CA VAL A 190 8.15 4.36 -10.74
C VAL A 190 9.16 5.33 -11.37
N THR A 191 9.15 6.58 -10.91
CA THR A 191 10.14 7.53 -11.43
C THR A 191 11.52 7.27 -10.83
N THR A 192 11.62 7.14 -9.51
CA THR A 192 12.89 6.80 -8.85
C THR A 192 12.67 5.61 -7.91
N LEU A 193 13.45 4.57 -8.08
CA LEU A 193 13.47 3.36 -7.26
C LEU A 193 14.85 3.20 -6.63
N ASP A 194 14.92 3.38 -5.31
CA ASP A 194 16.16 3.28 -4.54
C ASP A 194 16.13 2.03 -3.67
N LEU A 195 17.11 1.16 -3.83
CA LEU A 195 17.25 -0.09 -3.11
C LEU A 195 18.43 -0.06 -2.15
N PHE A 196 18.15 -0.27 -0.87
CA PHE A 196 19.10 -0.37 0.22
C PHE A 196 18.86 -1.66 1.03
N GLY A 197 19.86 -2.10 1.77
CA GLY A 197 19.75 -3.22 2.70
C GLY A 197 19.28 -4.52 2.03
N LEU A 198 18.48 -5.30 2.74
CA LEU A 198 17.91 -6.58 2.28
C LEU A 198 16.65 -6.38 1.41
N SER A 199 16.67 -5.42 0.50
CA SER A 199 15.52 -5.15 -0.35
C SER A 199 15.54 -5.96 -1.65
N VAL A 200 14.36 -6.46 -2.05
CA VAL A 200 14.15 -7.12 -3.33
C VAL A 200 13.07 -6.38 -4.11
N ALA A 201 13.42 -5.92 -5.30
CA ALA A 201 12.46 -5.34 -6.23
C ALA A 201 12.24 -6.26 -7.43
N ASN A 202 11.05 -6.86 -7.50
CA ASN A 202 10.61 -7.73 -8.59
C ASN A 202 9.79 -6.93 -9.60
N CYS A 203 10.42 -6.52 -10.69
CA CYS A 203 9.81 -5.66 -11.72
C CYS A 203 9.33 -6.50 -12.91
N ASN A 204 8.11 -7.01 -12.82
CA ASN A 204 7.53 -8.00 -13.74
C ASN A 204 6.38 -7.45 -14.59
N GLY A 205 6.15 -6.15 -14.57
CA GLY A 205 5.09 -5.48 -15.30
C GLY A 205 5.54 -4.91 -16.65
N SER A 206 4.59 -4.33 -17.39
CA SER A 206 4.85 -3.59 -18.63
C SER A 206 5.08 -2.09 -18.42
N GLY A 207 5.19 -1.65 -17.17
CA GLY A 207 5.41 -0.25 -16.83
C GLY A 207 6.87 0.20 -16.99
N THR A 208 7.14 1.40 -16.48
CA THR A 208 8.46 2.04 -16.60
C THR A 208 9.04 2.37 -15.23
N VAL A 209 10.32 2.07 -15.05
CA VAL A 209 11.16 2.62 -13.98
C VAL A 209 12.14 3.60 -14.63
N THR A 210 11.97 4.90 -14.34
CA THR A 210 12.84 5.91 -15.00
C THR A 210 14.25 5.85 -14.47
N THR A 211 14.43 5.72 -13.16
CA THR A 211 15.76 5.55 -12.57
C THR A 211 15.68 4.49 -11.47
N ALA A 212 16.51 3.47 -11.55
CA ALA A 212 16.73 2.49 -10.49
C ALA A 212 18.15 2.60 -9.95
N ASN A 213 18.29 2.75 -8.65
CA ASN A 213 19.59 2.80 -7.96
C ASN A 213 19.68 1.59 -7.02
N VAL A 214 20.70 0.78 -7.18
CA VAL A 214 20.98 -0.39 -6.34
C VAL A 214 22.24 -0.08 -5.53
N PHE A 215 22.06 0.25 -4.26
CA PHE A 215 23.14 0.80 -3.43
C PHE A 215 23.88 -0.24 -2.61
N ASP A 216 23.17 -1.21 -2.04
CA ASP A 216 23.73 -2.15 -1.09
C ASP A 216 23.94 -3.55 -1.66
N ARG A 217 24.96 -4.23 -1.17
CA ARG A 217 25.41 -5.55 -1.63
C ARG A 217 24.32 -6.62 -1.58
N GLU A 218 23.38 -6.50 -0.65
CA GLU A 218 22.30 -7.45 -0.42
C GLU A 218 21.01 -7.09 -1.16
N SER A 219 20.99 -5.93 -1.82
CA SER A 219 19.84 -5.48 -2.60
C SER A 219 19.79 -6.16 -3.95
N VAL A 220 18.57 -6.55 -4.37
CA VAL A 220 18.33 -7.23 -5.65
C VAL A 220 17.27 -6.48 -6.45
N LEU A 221 17.63 -6.04 -7.66
CA LEU A 221 16.70 -5.63 -8.70
C LEU A 221 16.48 -6.81 -9.64
N SER A 222 15.33 -7.45 -9.57
CA SER A 222 14.97 -8.59 -10.41
C SER A 222 13.95 -8.20 -11.47
N THR A 223 14.21 -8.62 -12.69
CA THR A 223 13.32 -8.40 -13.83
C THR A 223 12.83 -9.74 -14.41
N ALA A 224 13.07 -10.81 -13.66
CA ALA A 224 13.18 -12.18 -14.12
C ALA A 224 11.86 -12.94 -14.34
N GLN A 225 10.66 -12.39 -14.09
CA GLN A 225 9.48 -13.26 -13.96
C GLN A 225 8.27 -12.95 -14.83
N ASN A 226 8.42 -12.32 -15.98
CA ASN A 226 7.29 -12.21 -16.90
C ASN A 226 7.11 -13.49 -17.74
N ALA A 227 6.09 -14.25 -17.44
CA ALA A 227 5.66 -15.41 -18.21
C ALA A 227 5.00 -14.99 -19.53
N GLY A 228 5.73 -14.32 -20.42
CA GLY A 228 5.28 -14.06 -21.78
C GLY A 228 4.57 -12.72 -22.01
N GLY A 229 5.26 -11.60 -21.88
CA GLY A 229 4.76 -10.27 -22.18
C GLY A 229 5.89 -9.23 -22.32
N THR A 230 5.52 -7.96 -22.60
CA THR A 230 6.46 -6.84 -22.54
C THR A 230 6.89 -6.67 -21.09
N GLY A 231 8.18 -6.82 -20.82
CA GLY A 231 8.75 -6.59 -19.49
C GLY A 231 8.84 -5.12 -19.11
N THR A 232 9.24 -4.85 -17.88
CA THR A 232 9.45 -3.49 -17.38
C THR A 232 10.53 -2.78 -18.20
N THR A 233 10.27 -1.51 -18.55
CA THR A 233 11.27 -0.63 -19.18
C THR A 233 12.03 0.13 -18.12
N PHE A 234 13.36 0.00 -18.11
CA PHE A 234 14.26 0.80 -17.29
C PHE A 234 14.95 1.85 -18.16
N THR A 235 14.79 3.13 -17.82
CA THR A 235 15.50 4.18 -18.55
C THR A 235 16.94 4.27 -18.08
N ASN A 236 17.17 4.34 -16.78
CA ASN A 236 18.50 4.37 -16.18
C ASN A 236 18.60 3.35 -15.05
N VAL A 237 19.68 2.59 -15.00
CA VAL A 237 20.02 1.73 -13.87
C VAL A 237 21.42 2.08 -13.40
N ASN A 238 21.54 2.47 -12.13
CA ASN A 238 22.81 2.75 -11.46
C ASN A 238 23.09 1.63 -10.46
N LEU A 239 24.04 0.79 -10.76
CA LEU A 239 24.47 -0.32 -9.92
C LEU A 239 25.73 0.08 -9.16
N HIS A 240 25.56 0.43 -7.87
CA HIS A 240 26.68 0.74 -6.98
C HIS A 240 27.23 -0.54 -6.35
N GLU A 241 26.35 -1.30 -5.71
CA GLU A 241 26.58 -2.64 -5.18
C GLU A 241 25.32 -3.49 -5.42
N GLY A 242 25.26 -4.71 -4.88
CA GLY A 242 24.08 -5.56 -5.05
C GLY A 242 23.99 -6.27 -6.39
N THR A 243 22.77 -6.63 -6.77
CA THR A 243 22.53 -7.49 -7.94
C THR A 243 21.43 -6.92 -8.83
N VAL A 244 21.69 -6.86 -10.12
CA VAL A 244 20.66 -6.81 -11.18
C VAL A 244 20.52 -8.22 -11.73
N ASP A 245 19.34 -8.84 -11.55
CA ASP A 245 19.06 -10.21 -11.92
C ASP A 245 18.05 -10.31 -13.08
N GLU A 246 18.54 -10.69 -14.24
CA GLU A 246 17.80 -10.90 -15.49
C GLU A 246 17.60 -12.40 -15.78
N GLN A 247 17.91 -13.30 -14.86
CA GLN A 247 17.79 -14.74 -15.08
C GLN A 247 16.33 -15.18 -14.99
N ASN A 248 15.98 -16.20 -15.80
CA ASN A 248 14.68 -16.88 -15.82
C ASN A 248 13.49 -16.02 -16.28
N GLY A 249 13.72 -14.88 -16.92
CA GLY A 249 12.64 -14.06 -17.49
C GLY A 249 12.20 -14.57 -18.87
N ALA A 250 10.92 -14.93 -19.04
CA ALA A 250 10.35 -15.20 -20.37
C ALA A 250 9.95 -13.92 -21.11
N GLY A 251 9.96 -12.77 -20.43
CA GLY A 251 9.60 -11.46 -20.98
C GLY A 251 10.82 -10.67 -21.48
N THR A 252 10.54 -9.61 -22.23
CA THR A 252 11.59 -8.71 -22.75
C THR A 252 11.70 -7.50 -21.84
N THR A 253 12.65 -7.53 -20.90
CA THR A 253 13.06 -6.30 -20.17
C THR A 253 13.79 -5.37 -21.13
N VAL A 254 13.46 -4.09 -21.06
CA VAL A 254 14.12 -3.06 -21.89
C VAL A 254 14.96 -2.17 -21.00
N PHE A 255 16.27 -2.12 -21.25
CA PHE A 255 17.16 -1.11 -20.73
C PHE A 255 17.38 -0.06 -21.81
N THR A 256 16.82 1.13 -21.63
CA THR A 256 16.96 2.22 -22.61
C THR A 256 18.41 2.71 -22.68
N ASN A 257 19.04 2.88 -21.52
CA ASN A 257 20.45 3.21 -21.42
C ASN A 257 21.24 2.03 -20.88
N ALA A 258 22.52 1.99 -21.14
CA ALA A 258 23.42 1.00 -20.56
C ALA A 258 23.37 1.06 -19.02
N ILE A 259 23.48 -0.10 -18.35
CA ILE A 259 23.59 -0.14 -16.89
C ILE A 259 24.90 0.52 -16.48
N ALA A 260 24.81 1.58 -15.67
CA ALA A 260 25.98 2.25 -15.13
C ALA A 260 26.48 1.52 -13.88
N VAL A 261 27.56 0.76 -14.02
CA VAL A 261 28.21 0.08 -12.91
C VAL A 261 29.19 1.03 -12.24
N LYS A 262 28.87 1.45 -11.01
CA LYS A 262 29.63 2.45 -10.25
C LYS A 262 30.45 1.87 -9.09
N GLY A 263 30.35 0.57 -8.87
CA GLY A 263 31.01 -0.12 -7.76
C GLY A 263 31.22 -1.60 -8.04
N THR A 264 30.96 -2.46 -7.07
CA THR A 264 31.20 -3.91 -7.13
C THR A 264 29.92 -4.73 -7.39
N GLY A 265 28.91 -4.13 -7.98
CA GLY A 265 27.63 -4.80 -8.24
C GLY A 265 27.72 -5.95 -9.23
N LEU A 266 26.81 -6.88 -9.14
CA LEU A 266 26.71 -8.08 -9.95
C LEU A 266 25.53 -7.99 -10.92
N ILE A 267 25.78 -8.26 -12.20
CA ILE A 267 24.73 -8.42 -13.20
C ILE A 267 24.65 -9.90 -13.59
N LYS A 268 23.48 -10.52 -13.38
CA LYS A 268 23.19 -11.88 -13.78
C LYS A 268 22.28 -11.87 -15.00
N VAL A 269 22.67 -12.57 -16.04
CA VAL A 269 21.90 -12.69 -17.28
C VAL A 269 21.82 -14.17 -17.70
N ASP A 270 20.76 -14.52 -18.40
CA ASP A 270 20.64 -15.85 -19.00
C ASP A 270 21.58 -16.01 -20.19
N VAL A 271 21.89 -17.26 -20.48
CA VAL A 271 22.68 -17.63 -21.67
C VAL A 271 21.97 -17.13 -22.93
N GLY A 272 22.68 -16.36 -23.75
CA GLY A 272 22.15 -15.79 -25.00
C GLY A 272 21.48 -14.42 -24.87
N ARG A 273 21.39 -13.87 -23.66
CA ARG A 273 21.00 -12.45 -23.45
C ARG A 273 22.20 -11.53 -23.36
N THR A 274 22.01 -10.31 -23.79
CA THR A 274 23.04 -9.27 -23.74
C THR A 274 22.48 -8.05 -23.00
N VAL A 275 23.19 -7.59 -21.99
CA VAL A 275 22.91 -6.35 -21.28
C VAL A 275 24.08 -5.41 -21.52
N ALA A 276 23.79 -4.20 -22.02
CA ALA A 276 24.81 -3.17 -22.16
C ALA A 276 25.21 -2.60 -20.80
N VAL A 277 26.49 -2.48 -20.53
CA VAL A 277 27.05 -1.86 -19.32
C VAL A 277 27.92 -0.69 -19.68
N ASN A 278 27.96 0.32 -18.79
CA ASN A 278 28.75 1.53 -18.95
C ASN A 278 29.45 1.91 -17.63
#